data_c26b8c4332577f06ed2c2333da398708
#
_entry.id   c26b8c4332577f06ed2c2333da398708
#
_cell.length_a   1.000
_cell.length_b   1.000
_cell.length_c   1.000
_cell.angle_alpha   90.00
_cell.angle_beta   90.00
_cell.angle_gamma   90.00
#
_symmetry.space_group_name_H-M   'P 1'
#
loop_
_entity.id
_entity.type
_entity.pdbx_description
1 polymer ?
#
loop_
_entity_poly.entity_id
_entity_poly.type
_entity_poly.pdbx_seq_one_letter_code
_entity_poly.pdbx_strand_id
1 'polypeptide(L)'
;IISNNESALNVMETFALFKLNNWDEISVDIIPLFESVDDLKNAHVIMEKLYSNPVYVEYLASRNNKQVIMLGFSDGTKDGGYLMANWSIYKAKEELTSMSRKYGIKVIFFDGRGGPPARGGGKTHKFYASLGSNIENNEIQITIQGQTISSNFGTLDSCRYNLENLLSAGATNQVFNKVKNILSIEEKGILDELAELGYQKYLNFKNHPKFIPYLEQMSTLKYYAKTNIGSRPSKRSKSETLEFSELRAIPFVGSWSQLKQNVPGFFGVGS
;
A
#
# COMPACT_ATOMS: atom_id res chain seq x y z
N ILE A 1 -1.55 -13.02 -4.45
CA ILE A 1 -0.85 -11.86 -3.86
C ILE A 1 0.21 -12.38 -2.90
N ILE A 2 1.45 -11.91 -3.08
CA ILE A 2 2.59 -12.26 -2.23
C ILE A 2 2.75 -11.13 -1.22
N SER A 3 2.40 -11.36 0.04
CA SER A 3 2.55 -10.37 1.11
C SER A 3 4.00 -10.31 1.59
N ASN A 4 4.42 -9.12 2.02
CA ASN A 4 5.77 -8.88 2.52
C ASN A 4 6.83 -9.28 1.49
N ASN A 5 6.71 -8.73 0.28
CA ASN A 5 7.61 -9.06 -0.82
C ASN A 5 8.90 -8.23 -0.72
N GLU A 6 9.96 -8.85 -0.25
CA GLU A 6 11.25 -8.20 0.01
C GLU A 6 12.27 -8.42 -1.13
N SER A 7 11.97 -9.34 -2.04
CA SER A 7 12.91 -9.70 -3.11
C SER A 7 12.22 -10.26 -4.35
N ALA A 8 12.91 -10.22 -5.48
CA ALA A 8 12.49 -10.91 -6.71
C ALA A 8 12.36 -12.44 -6.51
N LEU A 9 13.13 -12.99 -5.57
CA LEU A 9 13.09 -14.43 -5.25
C LEU A 9 11.71 -14.85 -4.76
N ASN A 10 11.05 -14.05 -3.90
CA ASN A 10 9.72 -14.40 -3.38
C ASN A 10 8.69 -14.60 -4.51
N VAL A 11 8.78 -13.78 -5.56
CA VAL A 11 7.94 -13.91 -6.75
C VAL A 11 8.30 -15.16 -7.53
N MET A 12 9.60 -15.41 -7.74
CA MET A 12 10.09 -16.57 -8.50
C MET A 12 9.84 -17.90 -7.76
N GLU A 13 9.89 -17.93 -6.45
CA GLU A 13 9.51 -19.10 -5.64
C GLU A 13 8.03 -19.44 -5.84
N THR A 14 7.16 -18.42 -5.81
CA THR A 14 5.72 -18.61 -6.09
C THR A 14 5.51 -19.12 -7.51
N PHE A 15 6.23 -18.57 -8.49
CA PHE A 15 6.20 -19.03 -9.88
C PHE A 15 6.65 -20.50 -9.98
N ALA A 16 7.75 -20.86 -9.32
CA ALA A 16 8.27 -22.22 -9.29
C ALA A 16 7.26 -23.21 -8.67
N LEU A 17 6.54 -22.80 -7.61
CA LEU A 17 5.51 -23.68 -7.00
C LEU A 17 4.38 -24.00 -7.99
N PHE A 18 3.96 -23.09 -8.86
CA PHE A 18 3.01 -23.40 -9.92
C PHE A 18 3.59 -24.43 -10.90
N LYS A 19 4.82 -24.25 -11.35
CA LYS A 19 5.50 -25.16 -12.27
C LYS A 19 5.70 -26.56 -11.66
N LEU A 20 6.08 -26.64 -10.40
CA LEU A 20 6.22 -27.91 -9.68
C LEU A 20 4.89 -28.66 -9.52
N ASN A 21 3.77 -27.99 -9.58
CA ASN A 21 2.45 -28.57 -9.59
C ASN A 21 1.89 -28.83 -11.00
N ASN A 22 2.76 -28.90 -12.01
CA ASN A 22 2.43 -29.17 -13.41
C ASN A 22 1.48 -28.13 -14.05
N TRP A 23 1.55 -26.86 -13.59
CA TRP A 23 0.89 -25.77 -14.28
C TRP A 23 1.82 -25.24 -15.38
N ASP A 24 1.75 -25.84 -16.54
CA ASP A 24 2.59 -25.44 -17.68
C ASP A 24 2.25 -24.03 -18.17
N GLU A 25 0.99 -23.66 -18.12
CA GLU A 25 0.51 -22.30 -18.41
C GLU A 25 -0.07 -21.67 -17.15
N ILE A 26 0.63 -20.68 -16.60
CA ILE A 26 0.15 -19.94 -15.43
C ILE A 26 -0.84 -18.86 -15.90
N SER A 27 -2.13 -19.15 -15.76
CA SER A 27 -3.23 -18.29 -16.19
C SER A 27 -3.69 -17.26 -15.14
N VAL A 28 -3.00 -17.18 -14.00
CA VAL A 28 -3.29 -16.24 -12.90
C VAL A 28 -2.20 -15.17 -12.80
N ASP A 29 -2.57 -13.99 -12.29
CA ASP A 29 -1.60 -12.93 -12.02
C ASP A 29 -0.86 -13.21 -10.71
N ILE A 30 0.47 -13.10 -10.75
CA ILE A 30 1.32 -13.14 -9.56
C ILE A 30 1.58 -11.69 -9.15
N ILE A 31 1.06 -11.30 -7.99
CA ILE A 31 1.01 -9.90 -7.55
C ILE A 31 1.92 -9.71 -6.34
N PRO A 32 3.10 -9.06 -6.50
CA PRO A 32 3.92 -8.65 -5.36
C PRO A 32 3.21 -7.54 -4.58
N LEU A 33 3.27 -7.62 -3.24
CA LEU A 33 2.76 -6.58 -2.34
C LEU A 33 3.94 -5.97 -1.58
N PHE A 34 4.15 -4.67 -1.76
CA PHE A 34 5.12 -3.86 -1.02
C PHE A 34 4.41 -3.12 0.10
N GLU A 35 4.85 -3.31 1.33
CA GLU A 35 4.10 -2.90 2.54
C GLU A 35 4.88 -1.95 3.45
N SER A 36 6.18 -2.17 3.65
CA SER A 36 7.03 -1.33 4.50
C SER A 36 7.62 -0.14 3.73
N VAL A 37 8.18 0.83 4.46
CA VAL A 37 8.90 1.96 3.85
C VAL A 37 10.09 1.46 3.02
N ASP A 38 10.82 0.47 3.53
CA ASP A 38 11.98 -0.10 2.84
C ASP A 38 11.57 -0.92 1.60
N ASP A 39 10.49 -1.70 1.68
CA ASP A 39 9.97 -2.43 0.51
C ASP A 39 9.57 -1.47 -0.61
N LEU A 40 8.84 -0.39 -0.26
CA LEU A 40 8.41 0.63 -1.22
C LEU A 40 9.60 1.32 -1.88
N LYS A 41 10.64 1.63 -1.11
CA LYS A 41 11.88 2.22 -1.63
C LYS A 41 12.61 1.31 -2.61
N ASN A 42 12.58 0.00 -2.38
CA ASN A 42 13.29 -0.99 -3.19
C ASN A 42 12.42 -1.63 -4.29
N ALA A 43 11.13 -1.34 -4.33
CA ALA A 43 10.16 -1.98 -5.22
C ALA A 43 10.58 -1.95 -6.68
N HIS A 44 11.07 -0.80 -7.19
CA HIS A 44 11.52 -0.65 -8.57
C HIS A 44 12.73 -1.54 -8.90
N VAL A 45 13.69 -1.69 -7.97
CA VAL A 45 14.87 -2.57 -8.15
C VAL A 45 14.44 -4.03 -8.19
N ILE A 46 13.50 -4.42 -7.35
CA ILE A 46 12.95 -5.79 -7.31
C ILE A 46 12.25 -6.10 -8.63
N MET A 47 11.41 -5.18 -9.11
CA MET A 47 10.69 -5.36 -10.36
C MET A 47 11.61 -5.32 -11.59
N GLU A 48 12.67 -4.52 -11.58
CA GLU A 48 13.68 -4.53 -12.65
C GLU A 48 14.35 -5.90 -12.79
N LYS A 49 14.68 -6.54 -11.68
CA LYS A 49 15.25 -7.91 -11.69
C LYS A 49 14.27 -8.91 -12.30
N LEU A 50 12.98 -8.79 -12.01
CA LEU A 50 11.94 -9.65 -12.59
C LEU A 50 11.77 -9.39 -14.09
N TYR A 51 11.69 -8.13 -14.49
CA TYR A 51 11.53 -7.74 -15.91
C TYR A 51 12.77 -8.03 -16.76
N SER A 52 13.93 -8.24 -16.14
CA SER A 52 15.15 -8.69 -16.80
C SER A 52 15.30 -10.21 -16.84
N ASN A 53 14.43 -10.97 -16.17
CA ASN A 53 14.47 -12.42 -16.12
C ASN A 53 13.69 -13.00 -17.33
N PRO A 54 14.33 -13.77 -18.24
CA PRO A 54 13.69 -14.28 -19.45
C PRO A 54 12.43 -15.09 -19.18
N VAL A 55 12.44 -15.94 -18.14
CA VAL A 55 11.30 -16.79 -17.78
C VAL A 55 10.11 -15.95 -17.29
N TYR A 56 10.39 -14.89 -16.55
CA TYR A 56 9.34 -13.98 -16.07
C TYR A 56 8.79 -13.09 -17.20
N VAL A 57 9.64 -12.68 -18.12
CA VAL A 57 9.22 -11.93 -19.33
C VAL A 57 8.29 -12.77 -20.20
N GLU A 58 8.59 -14.06 -20.42
CA GLU A 58 7.72 -14.98 -21.14
C GLU A 58 6.35 -15.12 -20.46
N TYR A 59 6.34 -15.27 -19.15
CA TYR A 59 5.09 -15.26 -18.37
C TYR A 59 4.31 -13.95 -18.55
N LEU A 60 4.95 -12.79 -18.46
CA LEU A 60 4.29 -11.50 -18.67
C LEU A 60 3.75 -11.34 -20.10
N ALA A 61 4.45 -11.86 -21.12
CA ALA A 61 3.97 -11.88 -22.49
C ALA A 61 2.65 -12.65 -22.61
N SER A 62 2.52 -13.80 -21.94
CA SER A 62 1.26 -14.55 -21.86
C SER A 62 0.14 -13.80 -21.12
N ARG A 63 0.49 -12.79 -20.29
CA ARG A 63 -0.42 -11.90 -19.56
C ARG A 63 -0.62 -10.53 -20.24
N ASN A 64 -0.42 -10.44 -21.57
CA ASN A 64 -0.54 -9.21 -22.35
C ASN A 64 0.41 -8.09 -21.88
N ASN A 65 1.60 -8.43 -21.39
CA ASN A 65 2.57 -7.52 -20.80
C ASN A 65 2.00 -6.63 -19.69
N LYS A 66 1.08 -7.17 -18.88
CA LYS A 66 0.51 -6.50 -17.72
C LYS A 66 1.12 -7.04 -16.44
N GLN A 67 1.46 -6.14 -15.53
CA GLN A 67 1.91 -6.46 -14.18
C GLN A 67 1.06 -5.71 -13.16
N VAL A 68 0.35 -6.45 -12.32
CA VAL A 68 -0.33 -5.89 -11.16
C VAL A 68 0.65 -5.83 -9.99
N ILE A 69 0.76 -4.67 -9.34
CA ILE A 69 1.59 -4.46 -8.14
C ILE A 69 0.70 -3.91 -7.04
N MET A 70 0.66 -4.60 -5.90
CA MET A 70 -0.12 -4.14 -4.76
C MET A 70 0.75 -3.29 -3.83
N LEU A 71 0.17 -2.19 -3.32
CA LEU A 71 0.81 -1.27 -2.39
C LEU A 71 0.02 -1.24 -1.09
N GLY A 72 0.72 -1.48 0.03
CA GLY A 72 0.13 -1.60 1.36
C GLY A 72 0.14 -0.26 2.10
N PHE A 73 -1.04 0.33 2.33
CA PHE A 73 -1.17 1.60 3.06
C PHE A 73 -1.13 1.42 4.58
N SER A 74 -1.76 0.37 5.09
CA SER A 74 -1.90 0.15 6.53
C SER A 74 -0.58 -0.23 7.18
N ASP A 75 0.14 -1.15 6.56
CA ASP A 75 1.42 -1.64 7.06
C ASP A 75 2.50 -0.56 6.92
N GLY A 76 2.52 0.19 5.82
CA GLY A 76 3.40 1.34 5.66
C GLY A 76 3.16 2.43 6.72
N THR A 77 1.89 2.74 7.03
CA THR A 77 1.56 3.73 8.08
C THR A 77 1.94 3.21 9.48
N LYS A 78 1.74 1.92 9.74
CA LYS A 78 2.22 1.28 10.98
C LYS A 78 3.74 1.35 11.08
N ASP A 79 4.44 1.15 9.98
CA ASP A 79 5.90 1.14 9.93
C ASP A 79 6.50 2.55 10.04
N GLY A 80 6.12 3.45 9.16
CA GLY A 80 6.75 4.75 8.94
C GLY A 80 5.95 5.97 9.41
N GLY A 81 4.73 5.80 9.90
CA GLY A 81 3.80 6.92 10.15
C GLY A 81 3.16 7.42 8.85
N TYR A 82 2.22 8.35 9.00
CA TYR A 82 1.33 8.75 7.90
C TYR A 82 2.06 9.41 6.72
N LEU A 83 2.87 10.42 6.99
CA LEU A 83 3.49 11.23 5.92
C LEU A 83 4.52 10.40 5.16
N MET A 84 5.44 9.73 5.86
CA MET A 84 6.45 8.88 5.25
C MET A 84 5.81 7.75 4.43
N ALA A 85 4.79 7.07 4.94
CA ALA A 85 4.11 5.99 4.23
C ALA A 85 3.47 6.46 2.92
N ASN A 86 2.69 7.55 2.97
CA ASN A 86 2.02 8.07 1.76
C ASN A 86 3.03 8.63 0.75
N TRP A 87 4.08 9.29 1.21
CA TRP A 87 5.14 9.81 0.37
C TRP A 87 5.95 8.68 -0.29
N SER A 88 6.27 7.62 0.46
CA SER A 88 6.94 6.43 -0.08
C SER A 88 6.09 5.73 -1.15
N ILE A 89 4.77 5.63 -0.94
CA ILE A 89 3.85 5.09 -1.95
C ILE A 89 3.84 5.95 -3.21
N TYR A 90 3.81 7.28 -3.07
CA TYR A 90 3.85 8.19 -4.22
C TYR A 90 5.14 8.00 -5.03
N LYS A 91 6.31 8.02 -4.36
CA LYS A 91 7.61 7.79 -5.03
C LYS A 91 7.68 6.41 -5.68
N ALA A 92 7.27 5.36 -4.97
CA ALA A 92 7.24 4.02 -5.52
C ALA A 92 6.37 3.92 -6.79
N LYS A 93 5.22 4.59 -6.83
CA LYS A 93 4.38 4.62 -8.04
C LYS A 93 5.07 5.32 -9.21
N GLU A 94 5.77 6.43 -9.00
CA GLU A 94 6.53 7.11 -10.04
C GLU A 94 7.65 6.21 -10.59
N GLU A 95 8.46 5.64 -9.70
CA GLU A 95 9.61 4.80 -10.05
C GLU A 95 9.17 3.51 -10.75
N LEU A 96 8.15 2.83 -10.23
CA LEU A 96 7.58 1.63 -10.83
C LEU A 96 6.95 1.92 -12.19
N THR A 97 6.30 3.07 -12.37
CA THR A 97 5.76 3.48 -13.67
C THR A 97 6.88 3.68 -14.68
N SER A 98 7.92 4.43 -14.30
CA SER A 98 9.09 4.68 -15.15
C SER A 98 9.78 3.38 -15.54
N MET A 99 10.01 2.50 -14.56
CA MET A 99 10.62 1.19 -14.76
C MET A 99 9.79 0.31 -15.69
N SER A 100 8.50 0.17 -15.44
CA SER A 100 7.64 -0.66 -16.27
C SER A 100 7.55 -0.17 -17.71
N ARG A 101 7.49 1.14 -17.93
CA ARG A 101 7.50 1.74 -19.26
C ARG A 101 8.81 1.46 -20.01
N LYS A 102 9.96 1.48 -19.32
CA LYS A 102 11.28 1.13 -19.89
C LYS A 102 11.30 -0.29 -20.46
N TYR A 103 10.59 -1.22 -19.84
CA TYR A 103 10.48 -2.62 -20.25
C TYR A 103 9.25 -2.93 -21.13
N GLY A 104 8.47 -1.92 -21.51
CA GLY A 104 7.25 -2.13 -22.32
C GLY A 104 6.13 -2.86 -21.57
N ILE A 105 6.14 -2.80 -20.24
CA ILE A 105 5.16 -3.47 -19.37
C ILE A 105 4.14 -2.45 -18.86
N LYS A 106 2.87 -2.79 -18.97
CA LYS A 106 1.78 -2.01 -18.41
C LYS A 106 1.62 -2.34 -16.93
N VAL A 107 2.05 -1.45 -16.05
CA VAL A 107 1.82 -1.60 -14.61
C VAL A 107 0.39 -1.21 -14.25
N ILE A 108 -0.22 -1.99 -13.36
CA ILE A 108 -1.53 -1.72 -12.76
C ILE A 108 -1.34 -1.67 -11.25
N PHE A 109 -1.61 -0.53 -10.64
CA PHE A 109 -1.50 -0.40 -9.19
C PHE A 109 -2.76 -0.92 -8.51
N PHE A 110 -2.55 -1.85 -7.56
CA PHE A 110 -3.58 -2.32 -6.66
C PHE A 110 -3.41 -1.64 -5.30
N ASP A 111 -4.21 -0.62 -5.04
CA ASP A 111 -4.12 0.16 -3.81
C ASP A 111 -4.84 -0.53 -2.66
N GLY A 112 -4.07 -1.07 -1.72
CA GLY A 112 -4.53 -1.74 -0.50
C GLY A 112 -5.03 -0.77 0.55
N ARG A 113 -6.05 0.07 0.21
CA ARG A 113 -6.57 1.13 1.06
C ARG A 113 -7.66 0.62 1.99
N GLY A 114 -7.65 1.13 3.23
CA GLY A 114 -8.74 0.93 4.20
C GLY A 114 -9.63 2.17 4.35
N GLY A 115 -10.54 2.16 5.32
CA GLY A 115 -11.47 3.28 5.58
C GLY A 115 -10.83 4.49 6.24
N PRO A 116 -10.15 4.35 7.39
CA PRO A 116 -9.56 5.48 8.12
C PRO A 116 -8.28 6.00 7.44
N PRO A 117 -7.89 7.29 7.69
CA PRO A 117 -6.67 7.87 7.14
C PRO A 117 -5.41 7.06 7.43
N ALA A 118 -5.26 6.53 8.64
CA ALA A 118 -4.14 5.64 9.02
C ALA A 118 -4.05 4.34 8.20
N ARG A 119 -5.00 4.07 7.33
CA ARG A 119 -5.05 2.95 6.42
C ARG A 119 -5.20 3.38 4.96
N GLY A 120 -4.81 4.62 4.66
CA GLY A 120 -4.92 5.21 3.32
C GLY A 120 -6.33 5.65 2.95
N GLY A 121 -7.27 5.71 3.90
CA GLY A 121 -8.64 6.15 3.68
C GLY A 121 -8.77 7.64 3.40
N GLY A 122 -9.97 8.04 3.02
CA GLY A 122 -10.32 9.42 2.66
C GLY A 122 -11.08 9.48 1.34
N LYS A 123 -11.11 10.67 0.73
CA LYS A 123 -11.80 10.88 -0.55
C LYS A 123 -11.01 10.25 -1.70
N THR A 124 -11.41 9.06 -2.12
CA THR A 124 -10.71 8.26 -3.14
C THR A 124 -10.51 9.02 -4.45
N HIS A 125 -11.53 9.72 -4.94
CA HIS A 125 -11.42 10.50 -6.17
C HIS A 125 -10.39 11.63 -6.09
N LYS A 126 -10.25 12.29 -4.91
CA LYS A 126 -9.23 13.33 -4.72
C LYS A 126 -7.81 12.75 -4.73
N PHE A 127 -7.64 11.56 -4.14
CA PHE A 127 -6.37 10.85 -4.19
C PHE A 127 -5.94 10.57 -5.64
N TYR A 128 -6.84 10.01 -6.46
CA TYR A 128 -6.50 9.75 -7.87
C TYR A 128 -6.38 11.01 -8.71
N ALA A 129 -7.18 12.05 -8.43
CA ALA A 129 -7.05 13.33 -9.12
C ALA A 129 -5.72 14.04 -8.84
N SER A 130 -5.07 13.76 -7.71
CA SER A 130 -3.79 14.37 -7.35
C SER A 130 -2.57 13.68 -8.02
N LEU A 131 -2.74 12.51 -8.61
CA LEU A 131 -1.66 11.80 -9.28
C LEU A 131 -1.28 12.51 -10.60
N GLY A 132 0.01 12.70 -10.83
CA GLY A 132 0.53 13.27 -12.07
C GLY A 132 0.59 12.25 -13.23
N SER A 133 0.88 12.74 -14.43
CA SER A 133 1.00 11.90 -15.64
C SER A 133 2.21 10.96 -15.63
N ASN A 134 3.15 11.14 -14.73
CA ASN A 134 4.28 10.26 -14.47
C ASN A 134 3.91 9.00 -13.66
N ILE A 135 2.68 8.92 -13.16
CA ILE A 135 2.13 7.74 -12.50
C ILE A 135 1.07 7.10 -13.40
N GLU A 136 1.23 5.80 -13.66
CA GLU A 136 0.25 5.06 -14.46
C GLU A 136 -1.08 4.95 -13.72
N ASN A 137 -2.16 5.36 -14.36
CA ASN A 137 -3.49 5.44 -13.76
C ASN A 137 -4.64 5.13 -14.75
N ASN A 138 -4.31 4.57 -15.93
CA ASN A 138 -5.32 4.17 -16.92
C ASN A 138 -6.21 3.02 -16.42
N GLU A 139 -5.63 2.14 -15.62
CA GLU A 139 -6.30 1.03 -14.99
C GLU A 139 -5.84 0.95 -13.54
N ILE A 140 -6.76 0.88 -12.60
CA ILE A 140 -6.49 0.82 -11.17
C ILE A 140 -7.30 -0.27 -10.51
N GLN A 141 -6.76 -0.87 -9.46
CA GLN A 141 -7.47 -1.77 -8.57
C GLN A 141 -7.47 -1.19 -7.16
N ILE A 142 -8.59 -1.27 -6.47
CA ILE A 142 -8.75 -0.67 -5.14
C ILE A 142 -9.42 -1.69 -4.22
N THR A 143 -8.92 -1.81 -2.99
CA THR A 143 -9.67 -2.50 -1.95
C THR A 143 -10.77 -1.59 -1.39
N ILE A 144 -11.96 -2.16 -1.21
CA ILE A 144 -13.04 -1.53 -0.45
C ILE A 144 -13.30 -2.41 0.76
N GLN A 145 -13.15 -1.86 1.96
CA GLN A 145 -13.10 -2.65 3.19
C GLN A 145 -14.03 -2.11 4.29
N GLY A 146 -14.59 -3.02 5.07
CA GLY A 146 -15.33 -2.71 6.28
C GLY A 146 -16.50 -1.77 6.02
N GLN A 147 -16.68 -0.79 6.89
CA GLN A 147 -17.77 0.16 6.83
C GLN A 147 -17.77 1.03 5.55
N THR A 148 -16.63 1.18 4.89
CA THR A 148 -16.53 1.93 3.62
C THR A 148 -17.41 1.31 2.53
N ILE A 149 -17.61 -0.02 2.55
CA ILE A 149 -18.50 -0.71 1.62
C ILE A 149 -19.91 -0.14 1.75
N SER A 150 -20.46 -0.12 2.96
CA SER A 150 -21.81 0.36 3.22
C SER A 150 -21.94 1.87 3.02
N SER A 151 -20.93 2.66 3.46
CA SER A 151 -20.99 4.12 3.39
C SER A 151 -20.90 4.65 1.96
N ASN A 152 -20.04 4.06 1.13
CA ASN A 152 -19.77 4.57 -0.22
C ASN A 152 -20.55 3.83 -1.32
N PHE A 153 -20.98 2.60 -1.04
CA PHE A 153 -21.59 1.72 -2.07
C PHE A 153 -22.86 1.03 -1.60
N GLY A 154 -23.37 1.35 -0.40
CA GLY A 154 -24.54 0.69 0.20
C GLY A 154 -25.88 1.15 -0.38
N THR A 155 -25.93 2.31 -1.03
CA THR A 155 -27.12 2.82 -1.75
C THR A 155 -26.76 3.18 -3.18
N LEU A 156 -27.75 3.19 -4.08
CA LEU A 156 -27.54 3.53 -5.49
C LEU A 156 -26.95 4.94 -5.65
N ASP A 157 -27.46 5.92 -4.90
CA ASP A 157 -27.01 7.31 -4.99
C ASP A 157 -25.56 7.46 -4.51
N SER A 158 -25.20 6.84 -3.38
CA SER A 158 -23.84 6.91 -2.86
C SER A 158 -22.85 6.14 -3.77
N CYS A 159 -23.26 5.01 -4.29
CA CYS A 159 -22.47 4.23 -5.24
C CYS A 159 -22.22 5.04 -6.52
N ARG A 160 -23.27 5.57 -7.12
CA ARG A 160 -23.19 6.40 -8.32
C ARG A 160 -22.29 7.61 -8.10
N TYR A 161 -22.49 8.36 -7.02
CA TYR A 161 -21.65 9.51 -6.67
C TYR A 161 -20.17 9.16 -6.60
N ASN A 162 -19.82 8.08 -5.89
CA ASN A 162 -18.42 7.67 -5.73
C ASN A 162 -17.79 7.18 -7.04
N LEU A 163 -18.52 6.41 -7.86
CA LEU A 163 -18.04 5.92 -9.14
C LEU A 163 -17.89 7.05 -10.17
N GLU A 164 -18.88 7.94 -10.31
CA GLU A 164 -18.82 9.09 -11.23
C GLU A 164 -17.65 10.02 -10.89
N ASN A 165 -17.43 10.31 -9.60
CA ASN A 165 -16.29 11.12 -9.18
C ASN A 165 -14.94 10.43 -9.45
N LEU A 166 -14.85 9.11 -9.27
CA LEU A 166 -13.63 8.36 -9.54
C LEU A 166 -13.31 8.34 -11.04
N LEU A 167 -14.30 8.07 -11.88
CA LEU A 167 -14.16 8.10 -13.33
C LEU A 167 -13.81 9.52 -13.83
N SER A 168 -14.45 10.53 -13.28
CA SER A 168 -14.14 11.93 -13.59
C SER A 168 -12.70 12.30 -13.24
N ALA A 169 -12.19 11.83 -12.09
CA ALA A 169 -10.81 12.08 -11.70
C ALA A 169 -9.80 11.46 -12.69
N GLY A 170 -10.04 10.20 -13.11
CA GLY A 170 -9.22 9.53 -14.13
C GLY A 170 -9.28 10.22 -15.49
N ALA A 171 -10.48 10.53 -15.99
CA ALA A 171 -10.68 11.20 -17.26
C ALA A 171 -10.04 12.61 -17.27
N THR A 172 -10.16 13.35 -16.17
CA THR A 172 -9.55 14.68 -16.03
C THR A 172 -8.03 14.60 -16.12
N ASN A 173 -7.41 13.63 -15.46
CA ASN A 173 -5.97 13.46 -15.53
C ASN A 173 -5.48 13.10 -16.93
N GLN A 174 -6.21 12.24 -17.64
CA GLN A 174 -5.83 11.85 -19.01
C GLN A 174 -6.04 12.95 -20.04
N VAL A 175 -7.13 13.70 -19.95
CA VAL A 175 -7.53 14.66 -20.99
C VAL A 175 -6.97 16.04 -20.73
N PHE A 176 -7.05 16.53 -19.49
CA PHE A 176 -6.80 17.95 -19.17
C PHE A 176 -5.51 18.20 -18.39
N ASN A 177 -4.98 17.22 -17.65
CA ASN A 177 -3.88 17.44 -16.71
C ASN A 177 -2.56 16.76 -17.12
N LYS A 178 -2.31 16.60 -18.42
CA LYS A 178 -1.08 15.93 -18.92
C LYS A 178 0.25 16.48 -18.36
N VAL A 179 0.27 17.73 -17.92
CA VAL A 179 1.46 18.40 -17.36
C VAL A 179 1.26 18.90 -15.93
N LYS A 180 0.01 19.00 -15.46
CA LYS A 180 -0.29 19.43 -14.10
C LYS A 180 -0.07 18.29 -13.10
N ASN A 181 0.21 18.64 -11.86
CA ASN A 181 0.45 17.73 -10.74
C ASN A 181 1.77 16.93 -10.82
N ILE A 182 2.75 17.39 -11.61
CA ILE A 182 4.11 16.86 -11.54
C ILE A 182 4.91 17.73 -10.58
N LEU A 183 5.37 17.14 -9.50
CA LEU A 183 6.23 17.82 -8.53
C LEU A 183 7.61 18.09 -9.12
N SER A 184 8.12 19.29 -8.92
CA SER A 184 9.50 19.66 -9.24
C SER A 184 10.49 18.91 -8.31
N ILE A 185 11.76 18.94 -8.67
CA ILE A 185 12.83 18.36 -7.82
C ILE A 185 12.89 19.05 -6.46
N GLU A 186 12.72 20.38 -6.44
CA GLU A 186 12.70 21.17 -5.21
C GLU A 186 11.52 20.81 -4.30
N GLU A 187 10.30 20.72 -4.86
CA GLU A 187 9.11 20.32 -4.10
C GLU A 187 9.25 18.89 -3.55
N LYS A 188 9.82 17.96 -4.32
CA LYS A 188 10.12 16.62 -3.83
C LYS A 188 11.15 16.63 -2.71
N GLY A 189 12.18 17.48 -2.80
CA GLY A 189 13.19 17.64 -1.75
C GLY A 189 12.56 18.12 -0.43
N ILE A 190 11.65 19.09 -0.49
CA ILE A 190 10.92 19.58 0.69
C ILE A 190 10.08 18.45 1.31
N LEU A 191 9.37 17.68 0.46
CA LEU A 191 8.56 16.57 0.95
C LEU A 191 9.41 15.42 1.52
N ASP A 192 10.58 15.16 0.96
CA ASP A 192 11.53 14.18 1.50
C ASP A 192 11.98 14.58 2.90
N GLU A 193 12.35 15.85 3.10
CA GLU A 193 12.77 16.37 4.40
C GLU A 193 11.65 16.32 5.44
N LEU A 194 10.46 16.78 5.08
CA LEU A 194 9.30 16.74 5.97
C LEU A 194 8.90 15.30 6.33
N ALA A 195 8.93 14.40 5.36
CA ALA A 195 8.61 12.98 5.58
C ALA A 195 9.63 12.32 6.51
N GLU A 196 10.94 12.63 6.32
CA GLU A 196 12.00 12.09 7.16
C GLU A 196 11.92 12.62 8.60
N LEU A 197 11.67 13.92 8.80
CA LEU A 197 11.48 14.49 10.14
C LEU A 197 10.28 13.83 10.86
N GLY A 198 9.16 13.68 10.18
CA GLY A 198 7.99 12.99 10.71
C GLY A 198 8.27 11.52 11.04
N TYR A 199 9.01 10.83 10.16
CA TYR A 199 9.42 9.45 10.35
C TYR A 199 10.29 9.25 11.58
N GLN A 200 11.31 10.08 11.78
CA GLN A 200 12.18 10.00 12.95
C GLN A 200 11.41 10.24 14.25
N LYS A 201 10.48 11.18 14.26
CA LYS A 201 9.60 11.39 15.42
C LYS A 201 8.72 10.18 15.72
N TYR A 202 8.17 9.56 14.66
CA TYR A 202 7.35 8.36 14.80
C TYR A 202 8.18 7.16 15.27
N LEU A 203 9.40 6.97 14.74
CA LEU A 203 10.33 5.93 15.20
C LEU A 203 10.67 6.06 16.68
N ASN A 204 11.02 7.26 17.14
CA ASN A 204 11.31 7.54 18.54
C ASN A 204 10.13 7.18 19.44
N PHE A 205 8.91 7.46 18.99
CA PHE A 205 7.69 7.12 19.72
C PHE A 205 7.42 5.61 19.74
N LYS A 206 7.42 4.95 18.59
CA LYS A 206 7.10 3.51 18.50
C LYS A 206 8.15 2.62 19.17
N ASN A 207 9.41 3.06 19.22
CA ASN A 207 10.52 2.35 19.85
C ASN A 207 10.68 2.69 21.35
N HIS A 208 9.82 3.54 21.89
CA HIS A 208 9.87 3.87 23.32
C HIS A 208 9.54 2.62 24.15
N PRO A 209 10.33 2.30 25.21
CA PRO A 209 10.16 1.07 26.00
C PRO A 209 8.76 0.88 26.60
N LYS A 210 8.03 1.97 26.85
CA LYS A 210 6.66 1.92 27.38
C LYS A 210 5.58 1.82 26.30
N PHE A 211 5.93 1.83 25.02
CA PHE A 211 4.95 1.86 23.92
C PHE A 211 4.11 0.58 23.87
N ILE A 212 4.73 -0.58 23.83
CA ILE A 212 4.02 -1.88 23.84
C ILE A 212 3.28 -2.12 25.14
N PRO A 213 3.90 -1.93 26.34
CA PRO A 213 3.14 -2.04 27.61
C PRO A 213 1.92 -1.11 27.68
N TYR A 214 2.02 0.11 27.17
CA TYR A 214 0.88 1.01 27.09
C TYR A 214 -0.23 0.46 26.20
N LEU A 215 0.10 -0.02 25.00
CA LEU A 215 -0.90 -0.62 24.11
C LEU A 215 -1.58 -1.84 24.70
N GLU A 216 -0.84 -2.70 25.38
CA GLU A 216 -1.40 -3.91 26.01
C GLU A 216 -2.33 -3.59 27.18
N GLN A 217 -1.98 -2.62 28.02
CA GLN A 217 -2.71 -2.32 29.24
C GLN A 217 -3.84 -1.31 29.03
N MET A 218 -3.61 -0.30 28.19
CA MET A 218 -4.50 0.86 28.07
C MET A 218 -5.37 0.83 26.80
N SER A 219 -5.10 -0.09 25.86
CA SER A 219 -5.89 -0.19 24.63
C SER A 219 -6.73 -1.47 24.57
N THR A 220 -7.58 -1.54 23.56
CA THR A 220 -8.39 -2.73 23.26
C THR A 220 -7.63 -3.80 22.47
N LEU A 221 -6.31 -3.68 22.29
CA LEU A 221 -5.52 -4.55 21.44
C LEU A 221 -5.68 -6.04 21.76
N LYS A 222 -5.64 -6.42 23.04
CA LYS A 222 -5.82 -7.80 23.49
C LYS A 222 -7.21 -8.39 23.17
N TYR A 223 -8.21 -7.53 22.99
CA TYR A 223 -9.56 -7.94 22.61
C TYR A 223 -9.70 -8.01 21.09
N TYR A 224 -9.09 -7.07 20.35
CA TYR A 224 -8.98 -7.14 18.91
C TYR A 224 -8.29 -8.41 18.44
N ALA A 225 -7.32 -8.91 19.21
CA ALA A 225 -6.64 -10.16 18.93
C ALA A 225 -7.57 -11.39 18.95
N LYS A 226 -8.73 -11.29 19.60
CA LYS A 226 -9.72 -12.36 19.70
C LYS A 226 -10.80 -12.27 18.62
N THR A 227 -10.89 -11.15 17.90
CA THR A 227 -11.90 -10.96 16.86
C THR A 227 -11.36 -11.44 15.51
N ASN A 228 -12.17 -12.23 14.80
CA ASN A 228 -11.86 -12.62 13.42
C ASN A 228 -12.11 -11.44 12.46
N ILE A 229 -11.21 -10.45 12.49
CA ILE A 229 -11.25 -9.33 11.57
C ILE A 229 -10.33 -9.65 10.39
N GLY A 230 -10.92 -9.98 9.27
CA GLY A 230 -10.20 -10.33 8.04
C GLY A 230 -9.83 -11.82 7.95
N SER A 231 -9.12 -12.17 6.89
CA SER A 231 -8.75 -13.55 6.54
C SER A 231 -7.54 -14.10 7.28
N ARG A 232 -6.95 -13.35 8.22
CA ARG A 232 -5.67 -13.70 8.86
C ARG A 232 -5.75 -13.57 10.39
N PRO A 233 -4.98 -14.38 11.15
CA PRO A 233 -4.85 -14.22 12.59
C PRO A 233 -4.36 -12.82 12.96
N SER A 234 -4.74 -12.32 14.13
CA SER A 234 -4.35 -10.99 14.61
C SER A 234 -2.88 -10.83 14.98
N LYS A 235 -2.21 -11.95 15.29
CA LYS A 235 -0.75 -12.03 15.53
C LYS A 235 -0.09 -12.90 14.46
N ARG A 236 1.18 -12.61 14.14
CA ARG A 236 2.00 -13.41 13.22
C ARG A 236 2.59 -14.65 13.90
N SER A 237 2.84 -14.58 15.21
CA SER A 237 3.38 -15.70 16.01
C SER A 237 2.45 -16.09 17.17
N LYS A 238 2.77 -17.23 17.81
CA LYS A 238 2.12 -17.71 19.02
C LYS A 238 2.87 -17.30 20.30
N SER A 239 3.82 -16.35 20.22
CA SER A 239 4.59 -15.92 21.39
C SER A 239 3.68 -15.29 22.46
N GLU A 240 4.01 -15.50 23.73
CA GLU A 240 3.27 -14.91 24.87
C GLU A 240 3.56 -13.40 24.99
N THR A 241 4.75 -12.97 24.58
CA THR A 241 5.18 -11.57 24.59
C THR A 241 4.80 -10.90 23.27
N LEU A 242 4.21 -9.70 23.36
CA LEU A 242 3.83 -8.92 22.20
C LEU A 242 5.04 -8.12 21.69
N GLU A 243 5.48 -8.40 20.47
CA GLU A 243 6.46 -7.58 19.77
C GLU A 243 5.79 -6.73 18.68
N PHE A 244 6.33 -5.53 18.43
CA PHE A 244 5.77 -4.61 17.43
C PHE A 244 5.77 -5.22 16.03
N SER A 245 6.81 -5.96 15.68
CA SER A 245 6.96 -6.67 14.40
C SER A 245 5.84 -7.70 14.16
N GLU A 246 5.33 -8.29 15.21
CA GLU A 246 4.28 -9.32 15.15
C GLU A 246 2.86 -8.73 15.05
N LEU A 247 2.71 -7.46 15.43
CA LEU A 247 1.43 -6.76 15.34
C LEU A 247 1.00 -6.57 13.88
N ARG A 248 -0.21 -6.99 13.58
CA ARG A 248 -0.83 -6.68 12.30
C ARG A 248 -1.39 -5.26 12.29
N ALA A 249 -1.31 -4.60 11.12
CA ALA A 249 -1.70 -3.21 10.97
C ALA A 249 -3.18 -2.95 11.34
N ILE A 250 -4.11 -3.85 10.98
CA ILE A 250 -5.54 -3.64 11.29
C ILE A 250 -5.81 -3.60 12.80
N PRO A 251 -5.40 -4.59 13.62
CA PRO A 251 -5.52 -4.51 15.06
C PRO A 251 -4.79 -3.32 15.66
N PHE A 252 -3.61 -2.99 15.18
CA PHE A 252 -2.84 -1.84 15.64
C PHE A 252 -3.58 -0.52 15.44
N VAL A 253 -4.01 -0.22 14.21
CA VAL A 253 -4.78 0.99 13.90
C VAL A 253 -6.11 1.01 14.65
N GLY A 254 -6.80 -0.13 14.72
CA GLY A 254 -8.07 -0.27 15.41
C GLY A 254 -7.96 0.03 16.91
N SER A 255 -6.88 -0.41 17.57
CA SER A 255 -6.63 -0.14 18.99
C SER A 255 -6.55 1.36 19.27
N TRP A 256 -5.82 2.12 18.46
CA TRP A 256 -5.74 3.57 18.58
C TRP A 256 -7.07 4.26 18.30
N SER A 257 -7.81 3.80 17.30
CA SER A 257 -9.13 4.35 16.96
C SER A 257 -10.13 4.16 18.09
N GLN A 258 -10.09 3.04 18.81
CA GLN A 258 -10.95 2.81 19.99
C GLN A 258 -10.60 3.75 21.17
N LEU A 259 -9.36 4.17 21.28
CA LEU A 259 -8.93 5.22 22.22
C LEU A 259 -9.28 6.64 21.73
N LYS A 260 -9.92 6.78 20.56
CA LYS A 260 -10.16 8.06 19.87
C LYS A 260 -8.87 8.84 19.60
N GLN A 261 -7.78 8.13 19.33
CA GLN A 261 -6.46 8.67 19.04
C GLN A 261 -6.03 8.25 17.65
N ASN A 262 -5.55 9.20 16.84
CA ASN A 262 -5.07 8.96 15.49
C ASN A 262 -3.52 8.88 15.44
N VAL A 263 -2.92 8.15 16.37
CA VAL A 263 -1.47 8.09 16.50
C VAL A 263 -0.79 7.65 15.21
N PRO A 264 -1.09 6.47 14.63
CA PRO A 264 -0.41 6.07 13.40
C PRO A 264 -0.78 6.93 12.19
N GLY A 265 -1.93 7.64 12.24
CA GLY A 265 -2.39 8.47 11.13
C GLY A 265 -1.77 9.86 11.08
N PHE A 266 -1.40 10.45 12.20
CA PHE A 266 -0.98 11.86 12.24
C PHE A 266 0.21 12.16 13.15
N PHE A 267 0.70 11.20 13.92
CA PHE A 267 1.84 11.44 14.79
C PHE A 267 3.08 11.83 13.98
N GLY A 268 3.73 12.90 14.39
CA GLY A 268 4.94 13.40 13.74
C GLY A 268 4.69 14.33 12.54
N VAL A 269 3.45 14.48 12.06
CA VAL A 269 3.16 15.31 10.86
C VAL A 269 3.30 16.81 11.12
N GLY A 270 3.20 17.26 12.35
CA GLY A 270 3.27 18.69 12.70
C GLY A 270 4.38 19.02 13.72
N SER A 271 5.40 18.20 13.82
CA SER A 271 6.45 18.36 14.83
C SER A 271 7.74 18.97 14.31
#